data_da98e8f6b4432db838912f4e1d005854
#
_entry.id   da98e8f6b4432db838912f4e1d005854
#
_cell.length_a   1.000
_cell.length_b   1.000
_cell.length_c   1.000
_cell.angle_alpha   90.00
_cell.angle_beta   90.00
_cell.angle_gamma   90.00
#
_symmetry.space_group_name_H-M   'P 1'
#
loop_
_entity.id
_entity.type
_entity.pdbx_description
1 polymer ?
#
loop_
_entity_poly.entity_id
_entity_poly.type
_entity_poly.pdbx_seq_one_letter_code
_entity_poly.pdbx_strand_id
1 'polypeptide(L)'
;MFYTSEKTNLSNQVYYFMCKLYPNLEEVDIEVIPTDLTEDNVFGWTLENNDQNEIEIHNDLSEKDFITTLIHELIHVDQNVRGLRDDEERENEAYSLEHTLTNQFLNKC
;
A
#
# COMPACT_ATOMS: atom_id res chain seq x y z
N MET A 1 -6.79 -10.10 -6.74
CA MET A 1 -7.44 -10.41 -5.45
C MET A 1 -6.59 -9.85 -4.32
N PHE A 2 -7.24 -9.40 -3.25
CA PHE A 2 -6.54 -8.75 -2.14
C PHE A 2 -6.65 -9.62 -0.89
N TYR A 3 -5.51 -9.96 -0.28
CA TYR A 3 -5.43 -10.81 0.91
C TYR A 3 -4.70 -10.09 2.04
N THR A 4 -5.18 -10.26 3.28
CA THR A 4 -4.50 -9.74 4.45
C THR A 4 -4.81 -10.64 5.64
N SER A 5 -3.82 -10.85 6.53
CA SER A 5 -3.97 -11.74 7.68
C SER A 5 -4.37 -11.02 8.96
N GLU A 6 -4.05 -9.73 9.08
CA GLU A 6 -4.40 -8.94 10.26
C GLU A 6 -5.02 -7.62 9.84
N LYS A 7 -5.78 -7.00 10.77
CA LYS A 7 -6.48 -5.74 10.52
C LYS A 7 -7.31 -5.81 9.24
N THR A 8 -7.93 -6.97 9.02
CA THR A 8 -8.60 -7.30 7.76
C THR A 8 -9.62 -6.23 7.36
N ASN A 9 -10.46 -5.78 8.28
CA ASN A 9 -11.48 -4.78 7.94
C ASN A 9 -10.83 -3.46 7.53
N LEU A 10 -9.81 -3.02 8.26
CA LEU A 10 -9.13 -1.76 7.96
C LEU A 10 -8.39 -1.87 6.63
N SER A 11 -7.66 -2.97 6.43
CA SER A 11 -6.94 -3.20 5.18
C SER A 11 -7.88 -3.21 3.99
N ASN A 12 -9.01 -3.90 4.11
CA ASN A 12 -10.01 -3.95 3.04
C ASN A 12 -10.61 -2.58 2.75
N GLN A 13 -10.88 -1.80 3.79
CA GLN A 13 -11.42 -0.45 3.61
C GLN A 13 -10.43 0.45 2.87
N VAL A 14 -9.15 0.38 3.22
CA VAL A 14 -8.09 1.15 2.54
C VAL A 14 -8.00 0.70 1.08
N TYR A 15 -7.98 -0.61 0.85
CA TYR A 15 -7.91 -1.16 -0.51
C TYR A 15 -9.08 -0.66 -1.37
N TYR A 16 -10.31 -0.78 -0.88
CA TYR A 16 -11.48 -0.35 -1.64
C TYR A 16 -11.47 1.16 -1.90
N PHE A 17 -11.05 1.94 -0.93
CA PHE A 17 -10.86 3.38 -1.11
C PHE A 17 -9.88 3.66 -2.24
N MET A 18 -8.73 2.98 -2.23
CA MET A 18 -7.70 3.17 -3.24
C MET A 18 -8.12 2.69 -4.62
N CYS A 19 -8.90 1.62 -4.71
CA CYS A 19 -9.37 1.10 -6.00
C CYS A 19 -10.24 2.11 -6.75
N LYS A 20 -10.97 2.96 -6.05
CA LYS A 20 -11.77 4.00 -6.69
C LYS A 20 -10.90 5.05 -7.36
N LEU A 21 -9.71 5.29 -6.82
CA LEU A 21 -8.76 6.26 -7.35
C LEU A 21 -7.76 5.63 -8.32
N TYR A 22 -7.46 4.36 -8.10
CA TYR A 22 -6.45 3.61 -8.86
C TYR A 22 -7.03 2.27 -9.28
N PRO A 23 -7.89 2.25 -10.33
CA PRO A 23 -8.55 1.01 -10.77
C PRO A 23 -7.58 -0.10 -11.18
N ASN A 24 -6.35 0.24 -11.55
CA ASN A 24 -5.33 -0.75 -11.90
C ASN A 24 -5.05 -1.73 -10.77
N LEU A 25 -5.33 -1.36 -9.52
CA LEU A 25 -5.13 -2.25 -8.38
C LEU A 25 -5.97 -3.52 -8.47
N GLU A 26 -7.10 -3.46 -9.15
CA GLU A 26 -7.98 -4.62 -9.32
C GLU A 26 -7.47 -5.60 -10.36
N GLU A 27 -6.45 -5.22 -11.15
CA GLU A 27 -5.94 -6.07 -12.23
C GLU A 27 -4.86 -7.05 -11.79
N VAL A 28 -4.40 -6.95 -10.54
CA VAL A 28 -3.32 -7.79 -10.01
C VAL A 28 -3.69 -8.38 -8.67
N ASP A 29 -3.01 -9.44 -8.28
CA ASP A 29 -3.16 -10.03 -6.96
C ASP A 29 -2.27 -9.28 -5.97
N ILE A 30 -2.82 -8.95 -4.81
CA ILE A 30 -2.11 -8.23 -3.77
C ILE A 30 -2.29 -8.97 -2.44
N GLU A 31 -1.18 -9.26 -1.78
CA GLU A 31 -1.19 -9.85 -0.44
C GLU A 31 -0.50 -8.90 0.54
N VAL A 32 -1.16 -8.63 1.66
CA VAL A 32 -0.59 -7.79 2.73
C VAL A 32 -0.19 -8.70 3.88
N ILE A 33 1.10 -8.68 4.22
CA ILE A 33 1.69 -9.57 5.21
C ILE A 33 2.30 -8.75 6.34
N PRO A 34 1.80 -8.88 7.59
CA PRO A 34 2.46 -8.26 8.73
C PRO A 34 3.83 -8.91 8.94
N THR A 35 4.86 -8.12 9.08
CA THR A 35 6.23 -8.60 9.15
C THR A 35 7.02 -7.75 10.15
N ASP A 36 7.94 -8.36 10.86
CA ASP A 36 8.85 -7.60 11.72
C ASP A 36 9.95 -6.99 10.85
N LEU A 37 9.84 -5.69 10.60
CA LEU A 37 10.78 -4.94 9.76
C LEU A 37 11.74 -4.08 10.56
N THR A 38 11.88 -4.36 11.85
CA THR A 38 12.72 -3.56 12.75
C THR A 38 14.14 -3.43 12.24
N GLU A 39 14.73 -4.54 11.79
CA GLU A 39 16.12 -4.54 11.32
C GLU A 39 16.27 -3.82 9.97
N ASP A 40 15.21 -3.77 9.19
CA ASP A 40 15.22 -3.13 7.87
C ASP A 40 14.97 -1.63 7.94
N ASN A 41 14.54 -1.16 9.11
CA ASN A 41 14.30 0.27 9.38
C ASN A 41 13.35 0.91 8.38
N VAL A 42 12.31 0.17 7.98
CA VAL A 42 11.23 0.66 7.12
C VAL A 42 9.90 0.25 7.71
N PHE A 43 8.83 0.99 7.37
CA PHE A 43 7.48 0.64 7.79
C PHE A 43 6.85 -0.39 6.86
N GLY A 44 7.28 -0.44 5.62
CA GLY A 44 6.76 -1.40 4.66
C GLY A 44 7.51 -1.35 3.34
N TRP A 45 7.29 -2.36 2.53
CA TRP A 45 7.77 -2.39 1.16
C TRP A 45 6.88 -3.27 0.29
N THR A 46 7.04 -3.15 -1.02
CA THR A 46 6.29 -3.91 -2.01
C THR A 46 7.25 -4.75 -2.84
N LEU A 47 6.94 -6.04 -2.96
CA LEU A 47 7.69 -6.96 -3.79
C LEU A 47 6.80 -7.41 -4.94
N GLU A 48 7.29 -7.28 -6.16
CA GLU A 48 6.56 -7.70 -7.35
C GLU A 48 7.12 -9.01 -7.88
N ASN A 49 6.23 -9.97 -8.19
CA ASN A 49 6.60 -11.23 -8.81
C ASN A 49 5.54 -11.58 -9.85
N ASN A 50 5.82 -11.27 -11.11
CA ASN A 50 4.87 -11.37 -12.23
C ASN A 50 3.65 -10.49 -11.97
N ASP A 51 2.45 -11.08 -11.94
CA ASP A 51 1.22 -10.33 -11.67
C ASP A 51 0.84 -10.32 -10.19
N GLN A 52 1.75 -10.79 -9.33
CA GLN A 52 1.52 -10.83 -7.89
C GLN A 52 2.35 -9.75 -7.21
N ASN A 53 1.76 -9.13 -6.21
CA ASN A 53 2.43 -8.12 -5.40
C ASN A 53 2.27 -8.48 -3.93
N GLU A 54 3.39 -8.55 -3.21
CA GLU A 54 3.38 -8.71 -1.77
C GLU A 54 3.71 -7.39 -1.13
N ILE A 55 2.88 -6.98 -0.19
CA ILE A 55 3.15 -5.81 0.63
C ILE A 55 3.47 -6.30 2.04
N GLU A 56 4.70 -6.10 2.49
CA GLU A 56 5.05 -6.37 3.87
C GLU A 56 4.94 -5.07 4.65
N ILE A 57 4.21 -5.10 5.75
CA ILE A 57 4.03 -3.92 6.62
C ILE A 57 4.48 -4.29 8.01
N HIS A 58 5.26 -3.41 8.63
CA HIS A 58 5.74 -3.62 10.00
C HIS A 58 4.57 -3.92 10.92
N ASN A 59 4.72 -4.94 11.76
CA ASN A 59 3.63 -5.49 12.55
C ASN A 59 3.31 -4.71 13.83
N ASP A 60 4.01 -3.61 14.10
CA ASP A 60 3.82 -2.80 15.32
C ASP A 60 3.71 -1.33 14.96
N LEU A 61 2.69 -0.98 14.18
CA LEU A 61 2.41 0.40 13.78
C LEU A 61 1.10 0.87 14.41
N SER A 62 1.02 2.18 14.70
CA SER A 62 -0.26 2.80 15.02
C SER A 62 -1.21 2.63 13.84
N GLU A 63 -2.51 2.79 14.09
CA GLU A 63 -3.51 2.68 13.04
C GLU A 63 -3.25 3.68 11.91
N LYS A 64 -2.93 4.93 12.25
CA LYS A 64 -2.64 5.95 11.24
C LYS A 64 -1.41 5.61 10.42
N ASP A 65 -0.34 5.16 11.07
CA ASP A 65 0.88 4.77 10.35
C ASP A 65 0.63 3.57 9.46
N PHE A 66 -0.18 2.61 9.91
CA PHE A 66 -0.58 1.48 9.10
C PHE A 66 -1.31 1.93 7.83
N ILE A 67 -2.29 2.82 7.98
CA ILE A 67 -3.06 3.34 6.84
C ILE A 67 -2.15 4.05 5.85
N THR A 68 -1.29 4.95 6.35
CA THR A 68 -0.38 5.71 5.49
C THR A 68 0.58 4.80 4.76
N THR A 69 1.14 3.81 5.46
CA THR A 69 2.06 2.86 4.87
C THR A 69 1.37 2.01 3.80
N LEU A 70 0.18 1.50 4.09
CA LEU A 70 -0.56 0.70 3.11
C LEU A 70 -0.89 1.51 1.86
N ILE A 71 -1.32 2.76 2.03
CA ILE A 71 -1.58 3.66 0.89
C ILE A 71 -0.31 3.85 0.07
N HIS A 72 0.82 4.12 0.72
CA HIS A 72 2.11 4.30 0.04
C HIS A 72 2.46 3.07 -0.80
N GLU A 73 2.32 1.88 -0.22
CA GLU A 73 2.66 0.64 -0.92
C GLU A 73 1.67 0.31 -2.04
N LEU A 74 0.38 0.63 -1.85
CA LEU A 74 -0.60 0.45 -2.93
C LEU A 74 -0.32 1.37 -4.11
N ILE A 75 0.21 2.57 -3.88
CA ILE A 75 0.67 3.43 -4.97
C ILE A 75 1.79 2.74 -5.74
N HIS A 76 2.73 2.08 -5.05
CA HIS A 76 3.78 1.32 -5.73
C HIS A 76 3.21 0.17 -6.57
N VAL A 77 2.16 -0.51 -6.10
CA VAL A 77 1.50 -1.54 -6.90
C VAL A 77 0.91 -0.94 -8.19
N ASP A 78 0.23 0.20 -8.07
CA ASP A 78 -0.29 0.90 -9.25
C ASP A 78 0.84 1.28 -10.22
N GLN A 79 1.96 1.74 -9.69
CA GLN A 79 3.15 2.05 -10.50
C GLN A 79 3.66 0.81 -11.23
N ASN A 80 3.66 -0.34 -10.57
CA ASN A 80 4.06 -1.60 -11.19
C ASN A 80 3.16 -1.93 -12.38
N VAL A 81 1.85 -1.75 -12.24
CA VAL A 81 0.90 -1.99 -13.33
C VAL A 81 1.15 -1.02 -14.49
N ARG A 82 1.42 0.26 -14.19
CA ARG A 82 1.70 1.27 -15.21
C ARG A 82 3.07 1.10 -15.87
N GLY A 83 3.94 0.29 -15.30
CA GLY A 83 5.29 0.12 -15.82
C GLY A 83 6.24 1.26 -15.45
N LEU A 84 5.91 2.05 -14.46
CA LEU A 84 6.80 3.12 -13.97
C LEU A 84 7.93 2.49 -13.15
N ARG A 85 9.17 2.64 -13.63
CA ARG A 85 10.32 1.93 -13.06
C ARG A 85 11.40 2.85 -12.47
N ASP A 86 11.34 4.15 -12.71
CA ASP A 86 12.31 5.08 -12.15
C ASP A 86 12.10 5.23 -10.65
N ASP A 87 13.08 4.84 -9.84
CA ASP A 87 12.94 4.81 -8.39
C ASP A 87 12.65 6.20 -7.80
N GLU A 88 13.30 7.24 -8.32
CA GLU A 88 13.07 8.58 -7.82
C GLU A 88 11.65 9.05 -8.11
N GLU A 89 11.16 8.83 -9.32
CA GLU A 89 9.78 9.19 -9.69
C GLU A 89 8.77 8.42 -8.86
N ARG A 90 9.02 7.12 -8.63
CA ARG A 90 8.14 6.27 -7.83
C ARG A 90 8.01 6.79 -6.41
N GLU A 91 9.13 7.08 -5.76
CA GLU A 91 9.11 7.55 -4.39
C GLU A 91 8.54 8.96 -4.27
N ASN A 92 8.89 9.85 -5.20
CA ASN A 92 8.33 11.21 -5.20
C ASN A 92 6.81 11.20 -5.32
N GLU A 93 6.27 10.38 -6.20
CA GLU A 93 4.82 10.26 -6.34
C GLU A 93 4.18 9.71 -5.07
N ALA A 94 4.73 8.62 -4.53
CA ALA A 94 4.18 7.99 -3.34
C ALA A 94 4.22 8.94 -2.13
N TYR A 95 5.35 9.58 -1.89
CA TYR A 95 5.47 10.52 -0.77
C TYR A 95 4.60 11.76 -0.93
N SER A 96 4.42 12.23 -2.16
CA SER A 96 3.59 13.41 -2.38
C SER A 96 2.10 13.15 -2.15
N LEU A 97 1.66 11.91 -2.26
CA LEU A 97 0.24 11.56 -2.20
C LEU A 97 -0.17 10.89 -0.88
N GLU A 98 0.76 10.24 -0.18
CA GLU A 98 0.39 9.38 0.96
C GLU A 98 -0.37 10.12 2.06
N HIS A 99 0.06 11.30 2.43
CA HIS A 99 -0.60 12.04 3.52
C HIS A 99 -1.93 12.63 3.08
N THR A 100 -2.01 13.14 1.86
CA THR A 100 -3.25 13.64 1.31
C THR A 100 -4.31 12.54 1.25
N LEU A 101 -3.93 11.38 0.74
CA LEU A 101 -4.84 10.24 0.63
C LEU A 101 -5.20 9.68 2.00
N THR A 102 -4.26 9.64 2.94
CA THR A 102 -4.53 9.22 4.31
C THR A 102 -5.59 10.13 4.93
N ASN A 103 -5.44 11.43 4.77
CA ASN A 103 -6.41 12.38 5.31
C ASN A 103 -7.77 12.22 4.65
N GLN A 104 -7.82 12.01 3.34
CA GLN A 104 -9.08 11.76 2.63
C GLN A 104 -9.75 10.48 3.15
N PHE A 105 -8.98 9.43 3.35
CA PHE A 105 -9.50 8.17 3.88
C PHE A 105 -10.07 8.35 5.29
N LEU A 106 -9.33 9.03 6.17
CA LEU A 106 -9.75 9.22 7.56
C LEU A 106 -10.97 10.14 7.69
N ASN A 107 -11.18 11.05 6.74
CA ASN A 107 -12.25 12.03 6.79
C ASN A 107 -13.49 11.59 6.01
N LYS A 108 -13.45 10.48 5.32
CA LYS A 108 -14.65 9.97 4.67
C LYS A 108 -15.61 9.41 5.72
N CYS A 109 -16.87 9.61 5.56
CA CYS A 109 -17.89 9.09 6.46
C CYS A 109 -18.97 8.40 5.69
#